data_112531ea9b87751daa70a7bc64aad716
#
_entry.id   112531ea9b87751daa70a7bc64aad716
#
_cell.length_a   1.000
_cell.length_b   1.000
_cell.length_c   1.000
_cell.angle_alpha   90.00
_cell.angle_beta   90.00
_cell.angle_gamma   90.00
#
_symmetry.space_group_name_H-M   'P 1'
#
loop_
_entity.id
_entity.type
_entity.pdbx_description
1 polymer ?
#
loop_
_entity_poly.entity_id
_entity_poly.type
_entity_poly.pdbx_seq_one_letter_code
_entity_poly.pdbx_strand_id
1 'polypeptide(L)'
;RLIWTGPIDEYFGFRHGRLPYRSLSFEHRTLEQPRFQDVGTVNYPAEDVPYTRIGEYKHMTGQEHPCTTITYEYPSAEGDPYYPIPRPENQALYKRYQELADRTPGVHFVGRLGTYRYYNMDQV
;
A
#
# COMPACT_ATOMS: atom_id res chain seq x y z
N ARG A 1 -0.03 -23.75 9.79
CA ARG A 1 0.44 -22.91 8.67
C ARG A 1 0.04 -21.47 8.93
N LEU A 2 0.96 -20.52 8.73
CA LEU A 2 0.73 -19.09 8.86
C LEU A 2 0.94 -18.43 7.50
N ILE A 3 0.04 -17.51 7.11
CA ILE A 3 0.21 -16.64 5.96
C ILE A 3 0.51 -15.25 6.51
N TRP A 4 1.69 -14.71 6.19
CA TRP A 4 2.12 -13.39 6.63
C TRP A 4 2.08 -12.41 5.46
N THR A 5 1.29 -11.34 5.60
CA THR A 5 1.10 -10.30 4.57
C THR A 5 1.75 -8.98 4.93
N GLY A 6 2.22 -8.83 6.16
CA GLY A 6 2.93 -7.66 6.66
C GLY A 6 4.38 -7.57 6.16
N PRO A 7 5.13 -6.53 6.57
CA PRO A 7 6.54 -6.39 6.24
C PRO A 7 7.36 -7.59 6.71
N ILE A 8 8.17 -8.15 5.82
CA ILE A 8 8.99 -9.33 6.13
C ILE A 8 10.04 -9.03 7.19
N ASP A 9 10.63 -7.83 7.18
CA ASP A 9 11.63 -7.39 8.15
C ASP A 9 11.03 -7.26 9.56
N GLU A 10 9.78 -6.83 9.68
CA GLU A 10 9.04 -6.78 10.95
C GLU A 10 8.84 -8.19 11.55
N TYR A 11 8.46 -9.16 10.72
CA TYR A 11 8.31 -10.55 11.16
C TYR A 11 9.59 -11.09 11.82
N PHE A 12 10.75 -10.73 11.29
CA PHE A 12 12.05 -11.13 11.84
C PHE A 12 12.65 -10.14 12.84
N GLY A 13 11.84 -9.21 13.38
CA GLY A 13 12.28 -8.24 14.39
C GLY A 13 13.40 -7.33 13.91
N PHE A 14 13.39 -6.97 12.62
CA PHE A 14 14.38 -6.09 11.98
C PHE A 14 15.84 -6.56 12.11
N ARG A 15 16.06 -7.87 12.21
CA ARG A 15 17.38 -8.50 12.46
C ARG A 15 18.51 -8.03 11.52
N HIS A 16 18.15 -7.69 10.28
CA HIS A 16 19.11 -7.22 9.27
C HIS A 16 19.01 -5.72 8.98
N GLY A 17 18.18 -5.00 9.73
CA GLY A 17 17.82 -3.60 9.51
C GLY A 17 16.45 -3.44 8.84
N ARG A 18 15.94 -2.21 8.82
CA ARG A 18 14.62 -1.90 8.25
C ARG A 18 14.69 -1.84 6.74
N LEU A 19 13.72 -2.48 6.07
CA LEU A 19 13.48 -2.28 4.65
C LEU A 19 12.76 -0.94 4.45
N PRO A 20 13.20 -0.08 3.52
CA PRO A 20 12.52 1.18 3.26
C PRO A 20 11.25 0.96 2.42
N TYR A 21 10.20 1.67 2.82
CA TYR A 21 8.90 1.69 2.13
C TYR A 21 8.48 3.13 1.86
N ARG A 22 7.63 3.31 0.86
CA ARG A 22 6.82 4.53 0.70
C ARG A 22 5.52 4.37 1.45
N SER A 23 5.07 5.47 2.03
CA SER A 23 3.82 5.56 2.75
C SER A 23 2.81 6.45 2.01
N LEU A 24 1.58 6.46 2.51
CA LEU A 24 0.50 7.33 2.08
C LEU A 24 -0.12 7.98 3.32
N SER A 25 -0.54 9.22 3.16
CA SER A 25 -1.48 9.84 4.08
C SER A 25 -2.82 10.10 3.38
N PHE A 26 -3.90 10.05 4.14
CA PHE A 26 -5.26 10.12 3.61
C PHE A 26 -6.01 11.28 4.24
N GLU A 27 -6.69 12.05 3.40
CA GLU A 27 -7.64 13.08 3.84
C GLU A 27 -9.02 12.70 3.33
N HIS A 28 -9.97 12.53 4.27
CA HIS A 28 -11.35 12.21 3.95
C HIS A 28 -12.22 13.47 4.03
N ARG A 29 -13.04 13.69 3.00
CA ARG A 29 -14.02 14.79 2.97
C ARG A 29 -15.38 14.27 2.61
N THR A 30 -16.37 14.60 3.44
CA THR A 30 -17.78 14.32 3.14
C THR A 30 -18.41 15.54 2.49
N LEU A 31 -19.05 15.34 1.36
CA LEU A 31 -19.69 16.36 0.54
C LEU A 31 -21.21 16.17 0.53
N GLU A 32 -21.96 17.26 0.60
CA GLU A 32 -23.43 17.25 0.52
C GLU A 32 -23.92 17.17 -0.93
N GLN A 33 -23.45 16.13 -1.63
CA GLN A 33 -23.86 15.81 -2.99
C GLN A 33 -23.77 14.28 -3.19
N PRO A 34 -24.61 13.71 -4.07
CA PRO A 34 -24.69 12.24 -4.19
C PRO A 34 -23.43 11.62 -4.79
N ARG A 35 -22.69 12.34 -5.66
CA ARG A 35 -21.43 11.90 -6.29
C ARG A 35 -20.54 13.09 -6.58
N PHE A 36 -19.25 12.88 -6.53
CA PHE A 36 -18.23 13.88 -6.83
C PHE A 36 -17.59 13.68 -8.20
N GLN A 37 -17.35 12.42 -8.59
CA GLN A 37 -16.71 12.04 -9.85
C GLN A 37 -17.47 10.88 -10.50
N ASP A 38 -17.21 10.62 -11.79
CA ASP A 38 -17.94 9.61 -12.57
C ASP A 38 -17.42 8.18 -12.34
N VAL A 39 -16.24 8.04 -11.73
CA VAL A 39 -15.56 6.77 -11.50
C VAL A 39 -15.05 6.67 -10.06
N GLY A 40 -14.81 5.43 -9.58
CA GLY A 40 -14.38 5.20 -8.21
C GLY A 40 -13.00 5.76 -7.87
N THR A 41 -12.13 5.96 -8.88
CA THR A 41 -10.77 6.44 -8.66
C THR A 41 -10.30 7.29 -9.84
N VAL A 42 -9.75 8.47 -9.53
CA VAL A 42 -9.09 9.37 -10.49
C VAL A 42 -7.66 9.62 -10.03
N ASN A 43 -6.69 9.41 -10.92
CA ASN A 43 -5.27 9.68 -10.66
C ASN A 43 -4.90 11.08 -11.16
N TYR A 44 -4.02 11.75 -10.42
CA TYR A 44 -3.50 13.10 -10.70
C TYR A 44 -1.98 13.04 -10.86
N PRO A 45 -1.45 12.87 -12.09
CA PRO A 45 -0.02 12.72 -12.32
C PRO A 45 0.74 14.05 -12.40
N ALA A 46 0.07 15.20 -12.38
CA ALA A 46 0.68 16.51 -12.50
C ALA A 46 1.49 16.88 -11.25
N GLU A 47 2.69 17.41 -11.43
CA GLU A 47 3.62 17.73 -10.34
C GLU A 47 3.14 18.90 -9.44
N ASP A 48 2.28 19.77 -9.95
CA ASP A 48 1.68 20.89 -9.23
C ASP A 48 0.47 20.47 -8.35
N VAL A 49 0.02 19.22 -8.45
CA VAL A 49 -1.04 18.65 -7.63
C VAL A 49 -0.42 17.87 -6.46
N PRO A 50 -0.72 18.24 -5.19
CA PRO A 50 -0.05 17.64 -4.04
C PRO A 50 -0.51 16.22 -3.70
N TYR A 51 -1.65 15.77 -4.23
CA TYR A 51 -2.18 14.42 -4.05
C TYR A 51 -2.06 13.62 -5.36
N THR A 52 -1.90 12.33 -5.24
CA THR A 52 -1.75 11.44 -6.40
C THR A 52 -3.06 10.85 -6.89
N ARG A 53 -4.09 10.86 -6.01
CA ARG A 53 -5.36 10.19 -6.31
C ARG A 53 -6.51 10.77 -5.49
N ILE A 54 -7.72 10.73 -6.07
CA ILE A 54 -8.99 10.87 -5.34
C ILE A 54 -9.79 9.58 -5.52
N GLY A 55 -10.18 8.97 -4.40
CA GLY A 55 -11.08 7.82 -4.35
C GLY A 55 -12.49 8.21 -3.89
N GLU A 56 -13.52 7.65 -4.53
CA GLU A 56 -14.91 7.76 -4.12
C GLU A 56 -15.51 6.36 -4.00
N TYR A 57 -15.66 5.88 -2.76
CA TYR A 57 -15.97 4.46 -2.48
C TYR A 57 -17.37 4.03 -2.89
N LYS A 58 -18.32 4.95 -3.02
CA LYS A 58 -19.69 4.64 -3.48
C LYS A 58 -19.75 3.87 -4.79
N HIS A 59 -18.82 4.17 -5.71
CA HIS A 59 -18.74 3.45 -6.99
C HIS A 59 -18.36 1.97 -6.81
N MET A 60 -17.63 1.64 -5.74
CA MET A 60 -17.21 0.26 -5.46
C MET A 60 -18.23 -0.49 -4.62
N THR A 61 -18.89 0.22 -3.68
CA THR A 61 -19.84 -0.39 -2.74
C THR A 61 -21.30 -0.40 -3.24
N GLY A 62 -21.62 0.38 -4.29
CA GLY A 62 -22.99 0.54 -4.77
C GLY A 62 -23.92 1.28 -3.81
N GLN A 63 -23.37 1.93 -2.77
CA GLN A 63 -24.17 2.62 -1.77
C GLN A 63 -24.89 3.82 -2.34
N GLU A 64 -26.20 3.96 -2.06
CA GLU A 64 -27.03 5.12 -2.36
C GLU A 64 -27.19 5.99 -1.11
N HIS A 65 -26.80 7.27 -1.20
CA HIS A 65 -26.89 8.25 -0.12
C HIS A 65 -26.82 9.67 -0.70
N PRO A 66 -27.52 10.67 -0.15
CA PRO A 66 -27.47 12.06 -0.63
C PRO A 66 -26.08 12.71 -0.47
N CYS A 67 -25.24 12.24 0.48
CA CYS A 67 -23.87 12.71 0.63
C CYS A 67 -22.87 11.67 0.13
N THR A 68 -21.70 12.10 -0.31
CA THR A 68 -20.59 11.21 -0.66
C THR A 68 -19.33 11.56 0.14
N THR A 69 -18.47 10.54 0.39
CA THR A 69 -17.14 10.76 0.98
C THR A 69 -16.08 10.46 -0.06
N ILE A 70 -15.21 11.41 -0.26
CA ILE A 70 -14.02 11.28 -1.10
C ILE A 70 -12.76 11.21 -0.24
N THR A 71 -11.72 10.57 -0.76
CA THR A 71 -10.43 10.40 -0.08
C THR A 71 -9.34 10.90 -1.00
N TYR A 72 -8.58 11.89 -0.54
CA TYR A 72 -7.33 12.30 -1.18
C TYR A 72 -6.19 11.42 -0.66
N GLU A 73 -5.36 10.91 -1.56
CA GLU A 73 -4.15 10.15 -1.23
C GLU A 73 -2.91 11.02 -1.48
N TYR A 74 -2.16 11.29 -0.43
CA TYR A 74 -0.90 12.04 -0.50
C TYR A 74 0.29 11.08 -0.35
N PRO A 75 1.33 11.20 -1.19
CA PRO A 75 2.55 10.44 -1.01
C PRO A 75 3.27 10.90 0.26
N SER A 76 3.79 9.96 1.03
CA SER A 76 4.55 10.22 2.25
C SER A 76 5.81 9.37 2.30
N ALA A 77 6.88 9.92 2.89
CA ALA A 77 8.10 9.17 3.20
C ALA A 77 8.00 8.46 4.57
N GLU A 78 7.07 8.90 5.42
CA GLU A 78 6.88 8.41 6.78
C GLU A 78 5.46 7.88 6.96
N GLY A 79 5.29 6.89 7.84
CA GLY A 79 4.01 6.26 8.16
C GLY A 79 4.00 4.77 7.88
N ASP A 80 2.80 4.21 7.74
CA ASP A 80 2.60 2.79 7.46
C ASP A 80 3.18 2.41 6.09
N PRO A 81 3.75 1.20 5.95
CA PRO A 81 4.32 0.74 4.69
C PRO A 81 3.24 0.36 3.69
N TYR A 82 3.26 1.00 2.50
CA TYR A 82 2.35 0.66 1.39
C TYR A 82 3.09 0.11 0.18
N TYR A 83 4.26 0.65 -0.14
CA TYR A 83 4.98 0.29 -1.35
C TYR A 83 6.47 0.08 -1.07
N PRO A 84 7.07 -1.05 -1.51
CA PRO A 84 8.51 -1.24 -1.48
C PRO A 84 9.24 -0.21 -2.35
N ILE A 85 10.47 0.13 -1.95
CA ILE A 85 11.34 0.98 -2.76
C ILE A 85 12.37 0.07 -3.48
N PRO A 86 12.20 -0.23 -4.79
CA PRO A 86 12.96 -1.26 -5.49
C PRO A 86 14.34 -0.76 -5.95
N ARG A 87 15.20 -0.38 -4.98
CA ARG A 87 16.61 -0.05 -5.25
C ARG A 87 17.50 -1.30 -5.07
N PRO A 88 18.65 -1.39 -5.76
CA PRO A 88 19.54 -2.55 -5.65
C PRO A 88 19.96 -2.88 -4.21
N GLU A 89 20.29 -1.87 -3.41
CA GLU A 89 20.67 -2.02 -2.01
C GLU A 89 19.53 -2.58 -1.15
N ASN A 90 18.29 -2.17 -1.42
CA ASN A 90 17.11 -2.65 -0.72
C ASN A 90 16.78 -4.09 -1.12
N GLN A 91 16.97 -4.44 -2.39
CA GLN A 91 16.81 -5.81 -2.87
C GLN A 91 17.89 -6.74 -2.27
N ALA A 92 19.11 -6.25 -2.09
CA ALA A 92 20.16 -7.01 -1.40
C ALA A 92 19.80 -7.27 0.08
N LEU A 93 19.23 -6.26 0.76
CA LEU A 93 18.72 -6.41 2.12
C LEU A 93 17.55 -7.39 2.19
N TYR A 94 16.60 -7.28 1.25
CA TYR A 94 15.45 -8.21 1.17
C TYR A 94 15.90 -9.67 0.99
N LYS A 95 16.91 -9.95 0.16
CA LYS A 95 17.43 -11.32 -0.04
C LYS A 95 17.87 -11.97 1.26
N ARG A 96 18.46 -11.21 2.20
CA ARG A 96 18.85 -11.72 3.53
C ARG A 96 17.61 -12.14 4.35
N TYR A 97 16.48 -11.43 4.22
CA TYR A 97 15.21 -11.81 4.85
C TYR A 97 14.57 -13.01 4.15
N GLN A 98 14.67 -13.09 2.82
CA GLN A 98 14.20 -14.23 2.05
C GLN A 98 14.90 -15.52 2.47
N GLU A 99 16.22 -15.49 2.71
CA GLU A 99 16.97 -16.64 3.23
C GLU A 99 16.47 -17.10 4.62
N LEU A 100 16.04 -16.18 5.47
CA LEU A 100 15.40 -16.51 6.75
C LEU A 100 14.01 -17.12 6.54
N ALA A 101 13.22 -16.56 5.63
CA ALA A 101 11.89 -17.05 5.29
C ALA A 101 11.94 -18.47 4.74
N ASP A 102 12.88 -18.78 3.85
CA ASP A 102 13.08 -20.11 3.25
C ASP A 102 13.42 -21.19 4.33
N ARG A 103 13.99 -20.75 5.46
CA ARG A 103 14.32 -21.62 6.60
C ARG A 103 13.25 -21.63 7.69
N THR A 104 12.11 -20.96 7.49
CA THR A 104 11.02 -20.85 8.47
C THR A 104 9.85 -21.74 8.03
N PRO A 105 9.79 -23.01 8.46
CA PRO A 105 8.77 -23.94 8.01
C PRO A 105 7.38 -23.54 8.51
N GLY A 106 6.36 -23.72 7.64
CA GLY A 106 4.97 -23.46 7.99
C GLY A 106 4.53 -22.00 7.93
N VAL A 107 5.42 -21.09 7.52
CA VAL A 107 5.09 -19.68 7.27
C VAL A 107 5.24 -19.37 5.79
N HIS A 108 4.24 -18.70 5.23
CA HIS A 108 4.23 -18.25 3.83
C HIS A 108 4.15 -16.73 3.80
N PHE A 109 5.16 -16.10 3.23
CA PHE A 109 5.20 -14.64 3.04
C PHE A 109 4.59 -14.31 1.68
N VAL A 110 3.53 -13.48 1.68
CA VAL A 110 2.78 -13.14 0.47
C VAL A 110 2.46 -11.65 0.41
N GLY A 111 2.15 -11.16 -0.78
CA GLY A 111 1.81 -9.77 -1.01
C GLY A 111 3.03 -8.83 -1.08
N ARG A 112 2.74 -7.55 -1.30
CA ARG A 112 3.77 -6.51 -1.55
C ARG A 112 4.80 -6.37 -0.43
N LEU A 113 4.34 -6.43 0.82
CA LEU A 113 5.18 -6.22 2.00
C LEU A 113 5.93 -7.51 2.38
N GLY A 114 5.26 -8.66 2.28
CA GLY A 114 5.87 -9.97 2.59
C GLY A 114 6.94 -10.41 1.60
N THR A 115 6.84 -9.98 0.33
CA THR A 115 7.79 -10.35 -0.73
C THR A 115 8.63 -9.18 -1.24
N TYR A 116 8.48 -8.00 -0.63
CA TYR A 116 9.18 -6.76 -0.99
C TYR A 116 9.15 -6.46 -2.50
N ARG A 117 7.96 -6.65 -3.11
CA ARG A 117 7.75 -6.48 -4.55
C ARG A 117 6.42 -5.79 -4.83
N TYR A 118 6.37 -4.98 -5.88
CA TYR A 118 5.13 -4.40 -6.36
C TYR A 118 4.31 -5.46 -7.13
N TYR A 119 3.03 -5.54 -6.80
CA TYR A 119 2.03 -6.35 -7.50
C TYR A 119 0.77 -5.53 -7.76
N ASN A 120 0.11 -5.79 -8.86
CA ASN A 120 -1.31 -5.47 -8.99
C ASN A 120 -2.15 -6.47 -8.16
N MET A 121 -3.41 -6.13 -7.88
CA MET A 121 -4.27 -6.99 -7.03
C MET A 121 -4.49 -8.40 -7.60
N ASP A 122 -4.47 -8.55 -8.91
CA ASP A 122 -4.60 -9.81 -9.63
C ASP A 122 -3.33 -10.67 -9.63
N GLN A 123 -2.21 -10.13 -9.16
CA GLN A 123 -0.89 -10.79 -9.16
C GLN A 123 -0.45 -11.29 -7.79
N VAL A 124 -1.21 -10.99 -6.74
CA VAL A 124 -0.88 -11.36 -5.35
C VAL A 124 -1.24 -12.79 -5.04
#